data_3ac1a5cba4284655522cc26b220fee94
#
_entry.id   3ac1a5cba4284655522cc26b220fee94
#
_cell.length_a   1.000
_cell.length_b   1.000
_cell.length_c   1.000
_cell.angle_alpha   90.00
_cell.angle_beta   90.00
_cell.angle_gamma   90.00
#
_symmetry.space_group_name_H-M   'P 1'
#
loop_
_entity.id
_entity.type
_entity.pdbx_description
1 polymer ?
#
loop_
_entity_poly.entity_id
_entity_poly.type
_entity_poly.pdbx_seq_one_letter_code
_entity_poly.pdbx_strand_id
1 'polypeptide(L)'
;TAEALLLSCMDYRLIDDITRYMDGRGMTNQYDHIVLAGAALGALTDYCKEWNKTFWEHLKIASDLHHIKKVILMDHRDCGAYKVILKADFSKDQQMETRIHGKFLRDLMVAIHKRYPELEVERLLMNLDGTVQKVS
;
A
#
# COMPACT_ATOMS: atom_id res chain seq x y z
N THR A 1 3.09 12.95 17.07
CA THR A 1 2.26 12.82 15.88
C THR A 1 3.06 12.36 14.69
N ALA A 2 2.45 11.60 13.80
CA ALA A 2 3.01 11.23 12.52
C ALA A 2 2.16 11.82 11.39
N GLU A 3 2.75 11.97 10.20
CA GLU A 3 2.00 12.50 9.06
C GLU A 3 1.14 11.41 8.40
N ALA A 4 1.62 10.17 8.37
CA ALA A 4 0.98 9.14 7.56
C ALA A 4 1.12 7.73 8.15
N LEU A 5 0.28 6.84 7.67
CA LEU A 5 0.51 5.39 7.71
C LEU A 5 0.83 4.94 6.29
N LEU A 6 1.97 4.29 6.11
CA LEU A 6 2.38 3.67 4.84
C LEU A 6 2.05 2.19 4.88
N LEU A 7 1.34 1.71 3.86
CA LEU A 7 1.17 0.28 3.60
C LEU A 7 2.00 -0.08 2.37
N SER A 8 2.91 -1.05 2.52
CA SER A 8 3.71 -1.55 1.40
C SER A 8 3.79 -3.07 1.41
N CYS A 9 4.31 -3.64 0.33
CA CYS A 9 4.54 -5.08 0.22
C CYS A 9 5.83 -5.48 0.94
N MET A 10 5.92 -6.75 1.30
CA MET A 10 7.08 -7.33 1.95
C MET A 10 8.25 -7.65 1.01
N ASP A 11 8.15 -7.38 -0.28
CA ASP A 11 9.12 -7.80 -1.28
C ASP A 11 10.52 -7.28 -0.94
N TYR A 12 11.46 -8.22 -0.76
CA TYR A 12 12.83 -7.91 -0.33
C TYR A 12 13.59 -7.01 -1.30
N ARG A 13 13.19 -7.01 -2.58
CA ARG A 13 13.88 -6.24 -3.62
C ARG A 13 13.69 -4.74 -3.47
N LEU A 14 12.65 -4.30 -2.74
CA LEU A 14 12.24 -2.89 -2.73
C LEU A 14 12.29 -2.24 -1.36
N ILE A 15 12.74 -2.95 -0.31
CA ILE A 15 12.76 -2.43 1.06
C ILE A 15 13.53 -1.10 1.15
N ASP A 16 14.75 -1.07 0.61
CA ASP A 16 15.58 0.13 0.65
C ASP A 16 15.03 1.24 -0.25
N ASP A 17 14.45 0.86 -1.40
CA ASP A 17 13.85 1.82 -2.33
C ASP A 17 12.66 2.54 -1.70
N ILE A 18 11.84 1.82 -0.93
CA ILE A 18 10.71 2.42 -0.22
C ILE A 18 11.20 3.47 0.78
N THR A 19 12.21 3.12 1.57
CA THR A 19 12.79 4.05 2.54
C THR A 19 13.36 5.29 1.84
N ARG A 20 14.13 5.10 0.77
CA ARG A 20 14.70 6.21 0.00
C ARG A 20 13.62 7.11 -0.59
N TYR A 21 12.54 6.51 -1.10
CA TYR A 21 11.43 7.28 -1.64
C TYR A 21 10.78 8.16 -0.57
N MET A 22 10.53 7.59 0.60
CA MET A 22 9.91 8.33 1.71
C MET A 22 10.84 9.42 2.23
N ASP A 23 12.13 9.12 2.37
CA ASP A 23 13.13 10.12 2.78
C ASP A 23 13.23 11.26 1.77
N GLY A 24 13.20 10.92 0.48
CA GLY A 24 13.25 11.92 -0.60
C GLY A 24 12.05 12.86 -0.62
N ARG A 25 10.92 12.45 -0.02
CA ARG A 25 9.74 13.30 0.16
C ARG A 25 9.81 14.15 1.42
N GLY A 26 10.89 14.05 2.20
CA GLY A 26 10.99 14.73 3.47
C GLY A 26 10.18 14.09 4.59
N MET A 27 9.88 12.80 4.47
CA MET A 27 9.04 12.11 5.44
C MET A 27 9.82 11.20 6.39
N THR A 28 11.12 11.38 6.50
CA THR A 28 11.95 10.63 7.45
C THR A 28 11.38 10.74 8.86
N ASN A 29 11.10 9.60 9.50
CA ASN A 29 10.53 9.52 10.84
C ASN A 29 9.15 10.21 10.97
N GLN A 30 8.42 10.35 9.88
CA GLN A 30 7.11 11.00 9.86
C GLN A 30 5.97 10.05 9.55
N TYR A 31 6.21 8.74 9.45
CA TYR A 31 5.16 7.80 9.10
C TYR A 31 5.29 6.50 9.89
N ASP A 32 4.13 5.94 10.24
CA ASP A 32 4.04 4.56 10.67
C ASP A 32 4.08 3.66 9.44
N HIS A 33 4.54 2.42 9.58
CA HIS A 33 4.70 1.53 8.45
C HIS A 33 4.11 0.16 8.74
N ILE A 34 3.13 -0.25 7.94
CA ILE A 34 2.60 -1.61 7.95
C ILE A 34 2.96 -2.32 6.65
N VAL A 35 3.39 -3.58 6.75
CA VAL A 35 3.83 -4.38 5.61
C VAL A 35 2.95 -5.61 5.52
N LEU A 36 2.33 -5.81 4.37
CA LEU A 36 1.53 -6.99 4.06
C LEU A 36 1.94 -7.52 2.69
N ALA A 37 1.93 -8.85 2.52
CA ALA A 37 2.13 -9.43 1.19
C ALA A 37 1.04 -8.88 0.25
N GLY A 38 1.47 -8.30 -0.88
CA GLY A 38 0.56 -7.69 -1.85
C GLY A 38 0.02 -6.32 -1.48
N ALA A 39 0.46 -5.75 -0.37
CA ALA A 39 0.03 -4.41 0.09
C ALA A 39 -1.49 -4.24 0.03
N ALA A 40 -2.05 -3.47 -0.91
CA ALA A 40 -3.49 -3.23 -1.00
C ALA A 40 -4.28 -4.53 -1.16
N LEU A 41 -3.83 -5.44 -2.02
CA LEU A 41 -4.46 -6.74 -2.17
C LEU A 41 -4.44 -7.53 -0.86
N GLY A 42 -3.30 -7.49 -0.14
CA GLY A 42 -3.18 -8.16 1.15
C GLY A 42 -4.18 -7.67 2.17
N ALA A 43 -4.47 -6.37 2.17
CA ALA A 43 -5.45 -5.77 3.09
C ALA A 43 -6.91 -6.09 2.71
N LEU A 44 -7.17 -6.48 1.47
CA LEU A 44 -8.54 -6.70 0.95
C LEU A 44 -8.88 -8.17 0.74
N THR A 45 -7.89 -9.01 0.47
CA THR A 45 -8.13 -10.39 0.05
C THR A 45 -8.73 -11.24 1.16
N ASP A 46 -9.60 -12.17 0.79
CA ASP A 46 -10.09 -13.20 1.71
C ASP A 46 -9.17 -14.42 1.76
N TYR A 47 -8.09 -14.41 0.99
CA TYR A 47 -7.04 -15.43 1.05
C TYR A 47 -6.52 -15.61 2.48
N CYS A 48 -6.40 -14.49 3.22
CA CYS A 48 -6.08 -14.50 4.64
C CYS A 48 -6.79 -13.34 5.33
N LYS A 49 -7.91 -13.63 5.97
CA LYS A 49 -8.74 -12.59 6.61
C LYS A 49 -8.04 -11.91 7.77
N GLU A 50 -7.08 -12.59 8.40
CA GLU A 50 -6.29 -12.01 9.50
C GLU A 50 -5.50 -10.79 9.03
N TRP A 51 -5.06 -10.77 7.76
CA TRP A 51 -4.34 -9.64 7.21
C TRP A 51 -5.23 -8.40 7.12
N ASN A 52 -6.51 -8.60 6.75
CA ASN A 52 -7.47 -7.49 6.69
C ASN A 52 -7.64 -6.90 8.09
N LYS A 53 -7.86 -7.74 9.07
CA LYS A 53 -8.04 -7.32 10.46
C LYS A 53 -6.81 -6.56 10.97
N THR A 54 -5.62 -7.10 10.68
CA THR A 54 -4.35 -6.47 11.08
C THR A 54 -4.23 -5.07 10.49
N PHE A 55 -4.55 -4.91 9.22
CA PHE A 55 -4.51 -3.59 8.58
C PHE A 55 -5.41 -2.60 9.32
N TRP A 56 -6.66 -2.97 9.56
CA TRP A 56 -7.61 -2.04 10.20
C TRP A 56 -7.23 -1.72 11.64
N GLU A 57 -6.70 -2.67 12.38
CA GLU A 57 -6.22 -2.43 13.74
C GLU A 57 -5.01 -1.49 13.76
N HIS A 58 -4.08 -1.65 12.81
CA HIS A 58 -2.93 -0.75 12.70
C HIS A 58 -3.37 0.67 12.30
N LEU A 59 -4.31 0.77 11.37
CA LEU A 59 -4.85 2.08 10.99
C LEU A 59 -5.52 2.78 12.18
N LYS A 60 -6.27 2.02 12.97
CA LYS A 60 -6.88 2.56 14.18
C LYS A 60 -5.83 3.08 15.16
N ILE A 61 -4.79 2.31 15.41
CA ILE A 61 -3.71 2.74 16.32
C ILE A 61 -3.00 3.98 15.79
N ALA A 62 -2.67 4.00 14.51
CA ALA A 62 -2.01 5.15 13.90
C ALA A 62 -2.87 6.41 14.02
N SER A 63 -4.18 6.28 13.81
CA SER A 63 -5.12 7.40 13.92
C SER A 63 -5.28 7.87 15.37
N ASP A 64 -5.48 6.93 16.29
CA ASP A 64 -5.80 7.27 17.69
C ASP A 64 -4.57 7.80 18.43
N LEU A 65 -3.39 7.22 18.21
CA LEU A 65 -2.18 7.57 18.96
C LEU A 65 -1.30 8.60 18.25
N HIS A 66 -1.17 8.48 16.93
CA HIS A 66 -0.25 9.32 16.18
C HIS A 66 -0.93 10.40 15.36
N HIS A 67 -2.25 10.43 15.36
CA HIS A 67 -3.04 11.50 14.72
C HIS A 67 -2.66 11.72 13.26
N ILE A 68 -2.50 10.63 12.50
CA ILE A 68 -2.09 10.71 11.09
C ILE A 68 -3.10 11.49 10.27
N LYS A 69 -2.63 12.12 9.20
CA LYS A 69 -3.45 12.91 8.27
C LYS A 69 -3.74 12.19 6.97
N LYS A 70 -2.92 11.18 6.64
CA LYS A 70 -3.06 10.46 5.39
C LYS A 70 -2.64 9.00 5.51
N VAL A 71 -3.12 8.21 4.57
CA VAL A 71 -2.66 6.84 4.35
C VAL A 71 -2.02 6.80 2.97
N ILE A 72 -0.81 6.24 2.90
CA ILE A 72 -0.10 6.04 1.65
C ILE A 72 -0.16 4.56 1.32
N LEU A 73 -0.83 4.22 0.22
CA LEU A 73 -0.96 2.85 -0.26
C LEU A 73 0.03 2.65 -1.40
N MET A 74 1.02 1.80 -1.19
CA MET A 74 2.09 1.58 -2.16
C MET A 74 2.16 0.11 -2.57
N ASP A 75 1.68 -0.19 -3.76
CA ASP A 75 1.88 -1.47 -4.43
C ASP A 75 3.16 -1.41 -5.25
N HIS A 76 3.59 -2.53 -5.80
CA HIS A 76 4.74 -2.57 -6.69
C HIS A 76 4.53 -3.54 -7.85
N ARG A 77 5.27 -3.33 -8.92
CA ARG A 77 5.22 -4.21 -10.09
C ARG A 77 5.87 -5.56 -9.80
N ASP A 78 5.48 -6.56 -10.56
CA ASP A 78 5.97 -7.94 -10.46
C ASP A 78 5.80 -8.50 -9.05
N CYS A 79 4.61 -8.31 -8.48
CA CYS A 79 4.32 -8.73 -7.11
C CYS A 79 3.94 -10.21 -7.06
N GLY A 80 4.76 -11.00 -6.34
CA GLY A 80 4.51 -12.43 -6.18
C GLY A 80 3.20 -12.75 -5.48
N ALA A 81 2.79 -11.93 -4.52
CA ALA A 81 1.52 -12.13 -3.83
C ALA A 81 0.33 -12.00 -4.79
N TYR A 82 0.37 -11.03 -5.71
CA TYR A 82 -0.67 -10.92 -6.74
C TYR A 82 -0.73 -12.17 -7.61
N LYS A 83 0.43 -12.71 -7.99
CA LYS A 83 0.48 -13.95 -8.79
C LYS A 83 -0.12 -15.13 -8.05
N VAL A 84 0.21 -15.30 -6.79
CA VAL A 84 -0.27 -16.42 -5.96
C VAL A 84 -1.76 -16.28 -5.66
N ILE A 85 -2.19 -15.13 -5.21
CA ILE A 85 -3.57 -14.91 -4.74
C ILE A 85 -4.54 -14.86 -5.92
N LEU A 86 -4.20 -14.13 -6.98
CA LEU A 86 -5.05 -13.99 -8.16
C LEU A 86 -4.84 -15.11 -9.19
N LYS A 87 -3.82 -15.94 -9.00
CA LYS A 87 -3.48 -17.07 -9.88
C LYS A 87 -3.26 -16.62 -11.32
N ALA A 88 -2.57 -15.48 -11.49
CA ALA A 88 -2.28 -14.89 -12.80
C ALA A 88 -1.00 -14.07 -12.74
N ASP A 89 -0.32 -13.95 -13.88
CA ASP A 89 0.91 -13.17 -14.01
C ASP A 89 0.63 -11.99 -14.95
N PHE A 90 0.71 -10.78 -14.41
CA PHE A 90 0.48 -9.55 -15.15
C PHE A 90 1.78 -8.83 -15.52
N SER A 91 2.94 -9.37 -15.12
CA SER A 91 4.23 -8.67 -15.24
C SER A 91 4.66 -8.43 -16.68
N LYS A 92 4.13 -9.19 -17.63
CA LYS A 92 4.45 -9.05 -19.07
C LYS A 92 3.53 -8.08 -19.79
N ASP A 93 2.48 -7.62 -19.14
CA ASP A 93 1.54 -6.64 -19.70
C ASP A 93 1.42 -5.49 -18.70
N GLN A 94 2.25 -4.46 -18.90
CA GLN A 94 2.34 -3.33 -17.96
C GLN A 94 1.01 -2.57 -17.84
N GLN A 95 0.26 -2.47 -18.92
CA GLN A 95 -1.02 -1.77 -18.86
C GLN A 95 -2.03 -2.54 -18.01
N MET A 96 -2.10 -3.86 -18.21
CA MET A 96 -2.96 -4.71 -17.40
C MET A 96 -2.53 -4.69 -15.93
N GLU A 97 -1.23 -4.79 -15.68
CA GLU A 97 -0.68 -4.74 -14.33
C GLU A 97 -1.08 -3.44 -13.63
N THR A 98 -0.93 -2.31 -14.31
CA THR A 98 -1.32 -1.01 -13.75
C THR A 98 -2.81 -0.97 -13.44
N ARG A 99 -3.66 -1.50 -14.32
CA ARG A 99 -5.11 -1.53 -14.11
C ARG A 99 -5.49 -2.40 -12.90
N ILE A 100 -4.87 -3.58 -12.78
CA ILE A 100 -5.17 -4.50 -11.68
C ILE A 100 -4.76 -3.90 -10.33
N HIS A 101 -3.55 -3.37 -10.25
CA HIS A 101 -3.10 -2.67 -9.04
C HIS A 101 -4.01 -1.47 -8.74
N GLY A 102 -4.34 -0.68 -9.76
CA GLY A 102 -5.22 0.47 -9.62
C GLY A 102 -6.58 0.10 -9.04
N LYS A 103 -7.13 -1.05 -9.45
CA LYS A 103 -8.41 -1.54 -8.92
C LYS A 103 -8.33 -1.76 -7.40
N PHE A 104 -7.32 -2.52 -6.95
CA PHE A 104 -7.21 -2.84 -5.52
C PHE A 104 -6.84 -1.62 -4.69
N LEU A 105 -5.99 -0.74 -5.21
CA LEU A 105 -5.67 0.52 -4.55
C LEU A 105 -6.91 1.39 -4.37
N ARG A 106 -7.77 1.49 -5.39
CA ARG A 106 -9.04 2.24 -5.29
C ARG A 106 -10.01 1.58 -4.33
N ASP A 107 -10.15 0.26 -4.40
CA ASP A 107 -11.07 -0.46 -3.53
C ASP A 107 -10.69 -0.24 -2.05
N LEU A 108 -9.39 -0.28 -1.74
CA LEU A 108 -8.94 -0.02 -0.37
C LEU A 108 -9.16 1.44 0.03
N MET A 109 -8.89 2.39 -0.87
CA MET A 109 -9.17 3.79 -0.62
C MET A 109 -10.65 4.03 -0.28
N VAL A 110 -11.55 3.43 -1.06
CA VAL A 110 -12.99 3.54 -0.81
C VAL A 110 -13.34 2.97 0.57
N ALA A 111 -12.77 1.82 0.92
CA ALA A 111 -13.01 1.20 2.23
C ALA A 111 -12.48 2.09 3.37
N ILE A 112 -11.30 2.69 3.20
CA ILE A 112 -10.73 3.61 4.18
C ILE A 112 -11.65 4.82 4.36
N HIS A 113 -12.09 5.45 3.28
CA HIS A 113 -12.93 6.64 3.35
C HIS A 113 -14.30 6.38 4.00
N LYS A 114 -14.81 5.16 3.94
CA LYS A 114 -16.05 4.80 4.66
C LYS A 114 -15.89 4.88 6.18
N ARG A 115 -14.70 4.57 6.68
CA ARG A 115 -14.41 4.58 8.12
C ARG A 115 -13.75 5.87 8.58
N TYR A 116 -12.94 6.48 7.72
CA TYR A 116 -12.11 7.65 8.01
C TYR A 116 -12.23 8.65 6.86
N PRO A 117 -13.39 9.29 6.70
CA PRO A 117 -13.59 10.20 5.55
C PRO A 117 -12.66 11.41 5.54
N GLU A 118 -12.06 11.76 6.69
CA GLU A 118 -11.15 12.89 6.81
C GLU A 118 -9.71 12.57 6.40
N LEU A 119 -9.35 11.28 6.28
CA LEU A 119 -8.00 10.91 5.90
C LEU A 119 -7.78 11.06 4.40
N GLU A 120 -6.70 11.71 4.02
CA GLU A 120 -6.22 11.71 2.65
C GLU A 120 -5.66 10.32 2.32
N VAL A 121 -5.85 9.86 1.09
CA VAL A 121 -5.31 8.55 0.66
C VAL A 121 -4.54 8.75 -0.64
N GLU A 122 -3.24 8.39 -0.63
CA GLU A 122 -2.41 8.36 -1.83
C GLU A 122 -2.33 6.92 -2.34
N ARG A 123 -2.38 6.77 -3.67
CA ARG A 123 -2.31 5.47 -4.33
C ARG A 123 -1.10 5.46 -5.24
N LEU A 124 -0.13 4.63 -4.91
CA LEU A 124 1.18 4.62 -5.55
C LEU A 124 1.53 3.23 -6.05
N LEU A 125 2.26 3.18 -7.15
CA LEU A 125 2.80 1.94 -7.71
C LEU A 125 4.30 2.13 -7.93
N MET A 126 5.11 1.31 -7.26
CA MET A 126 6.57 1.36 -7.38
C MET A 126 7.04 0.41 -8.49
N ASN A 127 7.89 0.92 -9.35
CA ASN A 127 8.58 0.13 -10.36
C ASN A 127 9.77 -0.60 -9.73
N LEU A 128 10.25 -1.65 -10.40
CA LEU A 128 11.36 -2.44 -9.86
C LEU A 128 12.67 -1.66 -9.76
N ASP A 129 12.79 -0.54 -10.45
CA ASP A 129 13.95 0.35 -10.33
C ASP A 129 13.81 1.36 -9.17
N GLY A 130 12.74 1.27 -8.39
CA GLY A 130 12.50 2.15 -7.25
C GLY A 130 11.75 3.44 -7.57
N THR A 131 11.51 3.74 -8.84
CA THR A 131 10.68 4.90 -9.18
C THR A 131 9.23 4.63 -8.89
N VAL A 132 8.47 5.69 -8.60
CA VAL A 132 7.09 5.59 -8.13
C VAL A 132 6.18 6.43 -9.01
N GLN A 133 5.03 5.87 -9.37
CA GLN A 133 3.99 6.60 -10.10
C GLN A 133 2.70 6.66 -9.29
N LYS A 134 1.96 7.75 -9.43
CA LYS A 134 0.62 7.83 -8.89
C LYS A 134 -0.33 7.03 -9.78
N VAL A 135 -1.29 6.37 -9.15
CA VAL A 135 -2.28 5.55 -9.86
C VAL A 135 -3.66 6.14 -9.63
N SER A 136 -4.39 6.31 -10.71
CA SER A 136 -5.75 6.87 -10.65
C SER A 136 -6.81 5.79 -10.43
#